data_c69b16392aff6dfbf368357923b6519d
#
_entry.id   c69b16392aff6dfbf368357923b6519d
#
_cell.length_a   1.000
_cell.length_b   1.000
_cell.length_c   1.000
_cell.angle_alpha   90.00
_cell.angle_beta   90.00
_cell.angle_gamma   90.00
#
_symmetry.space_group_name_H-M   'P 1'
#
loop_
_entity.id
_entity.type
_entity.pdbx_description
1 polymer ?
#
loop_
_entity_poly.entity_id
_entity_poly.type
_entity_poly.pdbx_seq_one_letter_code
_entity_poly.pdbx_strand_id
1 'polypeptide(L)'
;MDKMTCQMTVLFEGAFWVGIFEKTEGNRLSVAKVTFGAEPKDLEVRDFILKHFYELKFSPEVKTEVKERKQNPKRAQREAKKQLQCGGIGTKSQQALSLQHEEYKQKRKEKSREQKRIEEERRFMLKQAKKKEKHRGR
;
A
#
# COMPACT_ATOMS: atom_id res chain seq x y z
N MET A 1 -27.58 1.58 -1.87
CA MET A 1 -26.39 2.23 -1.29
C MET A 1 -25.38 1.14 -0.98
N ASP A 2 -24.22 1.16 -1.60
CA ASP A 2 -23.19 0.19 -1.30
C ASP A 2 -22.64 0.49 0.10
N LYS A 3 -22.70 -0.53 0.96
CA LYS A 3 -22.21 -0.43 2.34
C LYS A 3 -20.68 -0.43 2.32
N MET A 4 -20.08 0.67 2.73
CA MET A 4 -18.64 0.78 2.95
C MET A 4 -18.33 0.39 4.39
N THR A 5 -17.40 -0.54 4.56
CA THR A 5 -16.87 -0.93 5.87
C THR A 5 -15.36 -0.70 5.89
N CYS A 6 -14.85 -0.20 7.01
CA CYS A 6 -13.42 -0.07 7.24
C CYS A 6 -13.09 -0.79 8.56
N GLN A 7 -12.11 -1.68 8.49
CA GLN A 7 -11.62 -2.41 9.65
C GLN A 7 -10.12 -2.14 9.78
N MET A 8 -9.65 -1.97 11.02
CA MET A 8 -8.24 -1.87 11.33
C MET A 8 -7.81 -3.05 12.19
N THR A 9 -6.70 -3.67 11.84
CA THR A 9 -6.06 -4.73 12.62
C THR A 9 -4.64 -4.30 12.95
N VAL A 10 -4.29 -4.30 14.25
CA VAL A 10 -2.93 -4.06 14.73
C VAL A 10 -2.27 -5.39 15.00
N LEU A 11 -1.09 -5.61 14.45
CA LEU A 11 -0.33 -6.86 14.62
C LEU A 11 1.17 -6.60 14.61
N PHE A 12 1.91 -7.56 15.16
CA PHE A 12 3.37 -7.54 15.14
C PHE A 12 3.88 -8.29 13.91
N GLU A 13 4.64 -7.60 13.06
CA GLU A 13 5.18 -8.16 11.83
C GLU A 13 6.70 -7.92 11.74
N GLY A 14 7.45 -8.99 11.74
CA GLY A 14 8.91 -8.94 11.69
C GLY A 14 9.51 -8.31 12.95
N ALA A 15 9.86 -7.04 12.90
CA ALA A 15 10.47 -6.27 14.01
C ALA A 15 9.60 -5.08 14.46
N PHE A 16 8.43 -4.86 13.85
CA PHE A 16 7.61 -3.68 14.07
C PHE A 16 6.14 -4.00 14.27
N TRP A 17 5.48 -3.18 15.04
CA TRP A 17 4.04 -3.15 15.11
C TRP A 17 3.48 -2.42 13.89
N VAL A 18 2.50 -3.04 13.24
CA VAL A 18 1.88 -2.50 12.03
C VAL A 18 0.36 -2.47 12.17
N GLY A 19 -0.26 -1.46 11.59
CA GLY A 19 -1.70 -1.34 11.44
C GLY A 19 -2.08 -1.63 9.99
N ILE A 20 -3.01 -2.55 9.81
CA ILE A 20 -3.60 -2.87 8.51
C ILE A 20 -5.01 -2.33 8.47
N PHE A 21 -5.24 -1.40 7.55
CA PHE A 21 -6.56 -0.85 7.26
C PHE A 21 -7.15 -1.58 6.07
N GLU A 22 -8.28 -2.23 6.25
CA GLU A 22 -9.03 -2.95 5.23
C GLU A 22 -10.32 -2.19 4.95
N LYS A 23 -10.44 -1.59 3.79
CA LYS A 23 -11.62 -0.90 3.30
C LYS A 23 -12.34 -1.80 2.32
N THR A 24 -13.58 -2.16 2.62
CA THR A 24 -14.43 -2.96 1.74
C THR A 24 -15.61 -2.13 1.26
N GLU A 25 -15.82 -2.08 -0.05
CA GLU A 25 -16.92 -1.40 -0.71
C GLU A 25 -17.59 -2.39 -1.68
N GLY A 26 -18.78 -2.84 -1.32
CA GLY A 26 -19.43 -3.97 -2.01
C GLY A 26 -18.50 -5.21 -2.02
N ASN A 27 -18.09 -5.65 -3.20
CA ASN A 27 -17.20 -6.81 -3.40
C ASN A 27 -15.74 -6.42 -3.65
N ARG A 28 -15.33 -5.19 -3.30
CA ARG A 28 -13.99 -4.69 -3.53
C ARG A 28 -13.30 -4.41 -2.21
N LEU A 29 -12.08 -4.93 -2.07
CA LEU A 29 -11.21 -4.72 -0.93
C LEU A 29 -10.01 -3.88 -1.34
N SER A 30 -9.74 -2.82 -0.61
CA SER A 30 -8.50 -2.07 -0.68
C SER A 30 -7.85 -2.03 0.70
N VAL A 31 -6.52 -2.06 0.73
CA VAL A 31 -5.74 -2.22 1.97
C VAL A 31 -4.67 -1.15 2.05
N ALA A 32 -4.51 -0.57 3.24
CA ALA A 32 -3.39 0.29 3.55
C ALA A 32 -2.62 -0.24 4.77
N LYS A 33 -1.30 -0.18 4.72
CA LYS A 33 -0.41 -0.60 5.80
C LYS A 33 0.31 0.60 6.38
N VAL A 34 0.30 0.69 7.70
CA VAL A 34 1.00 1.71 8.48
C VAL A 34 1.93 1.04 9.46
N THR A 35 3.14 1.56 9.61
CA THR A 35 4.12 1.04 10.58
C THR A 35 4.17 1.99 11.78
N PHE A 36 3.86 1.47 12.96
CA PHE A 36 3.96 2.21 14.22
C PHE A 36 5.35 2.10 14.85
N GLY A 37 6.05 1.02 14.58
CA GLY A 37 7.34 0.72 15.20
C GLY A 37 7.17 0.00 16.54
N ALA A 38 7.01 0.74 17.64
CA ALA A 38 6.67 0.19 18.95
C ALA A 38 5.19 -0.22 19.05
N GLU A 39 4.81 -0.94 20.09
CA GLU A 39 3.41 -1.29 20.36
C GLU A 39 2.58 -0.03 20.61
N PRO A 40 1.61 0.28 19.74
CA PRO A 40 0.81 1.48 19.91
C PRO A 40 -0.24 1.29 21.00
N LYS A 41 -0.44 2.30 21.82
CA LYS A 41 -1.55 2.34 22.78
C LYS A 41 -2.86 2.69 22.06
N ASP A 42 -3.98 2.28 22.62
CA ASP A 42 -5.33 2.54 22.04
C ASP A 42 -5.56 4.03 21.73
N LEU A 43 -5.08 4.92 22.59
CA LEU A 43 -5.17 6.37 22.39
C LEU A 43 -4.34 6.83 21.20
N GLU A 44 -3.15 6.29 21.02
CA GLU A 44 -2.26 6.63 19.89
C GLU A 44 -2.87 6.14 18.56
N VAL A 45 -3.45 4.95 18.55
CA VAL A 45 -4.17 4.42 17.38
C VAL A 45 -5.36 5.30 17.04
N ARG A 46 -6.16 5.70 18.04
CA ARG A 46 -7.30 6.60 17.85
C ARG A 46 -6.87 7.95 17.29
N ASP A 47 -5.86 8.56 17.87
CA ASP A 47 -5.34 9.87 17.44
C ASP A 47 -4.74 9.80 16.05
N PHE A 48 -4.07 8.69 15.72
CA PHE A 48 -3.58 8.43 14.37
C PHE A 48 -4.74 8.37 13.36
N ILE A 49 -5.80 7.62 13.65
CA ILE A 49 -6.97 7.53 12.77
C ILE A 49 -7.58 8.90 12.53
N LEU A 50 -7.79 9.68 13.61
CA LEU A 50 -8.42 11.00 13.50
C LEU A 50 -7.60 12.00 12.68
N LYS A 51 -6.28 11.94 12.74
CA LYS A 51 -5.38 12.89 12.08
C LYS A 51 -4.97 12.47 10.67
N HIS A 52 -4.73 11.18 10.45
CA HIS A 52 -4.03 10.67 9.27
C HIS A 52 -4.85 9.72 8.39
N PHE A 53 -6.11 9.45 8.74
CA PHE A 53 -6.93 8.51 7.95
C PHE A 53 -7.04 8.90 6.47
N TYR A 54 -7.18 10.19 6.18
CA TYR A 54 -7.31 10.70 4.81
C TYR A 54 -5.99 10.71 4.02
N GLU A 55 -4.86 10.59 4.71
CA GLU A 55 -3.54 10.51 4.10
C GLU A 55 -3.14 9.07 3.73
N LEU A 56 -3.95 8.09 4.15
CA LEU A 56 -3.67 6.67 3.91
C LEU A 56 -3.68 6.35 2.42
N LYS A 57 -2.60 5.74 1.96
CA LYS A 57 -2.47 5.27 0.57
C LYS A 57 -2.99 3.84 0.48
N PHE A 58 -4.22 3.71 0.05
CA PHE A 58 -4.81 2.41 -0.19
C PHE A 58 -4.24 1.74 -1.44
N SER A 59 -4.19 0.41 -1.40
CA SER A 59 -3.81 -0.43 -2.53
C SER A 59 -4.86 -0.37 -3.65
N PRO A 60 -4.52 -0.84 -4.87
CA PRO A 60 -5.52 -1.16 -5.86
C PRO A 60 -6.59 -2.11 -5.31
N GLU A 61 -7.81 -1.98 -5.83
CA GLU A 61 -8.95 -2.77 -5.42
C GLU A 61 -8.81 -4.23 -5.86
N VAL A 62 -8.99 -5.15 -4.93
CA VAL A 62 -9.02 -6.59 -5.18
C VAL A 62 -10.45 -7.10 -5.01
N LYS A 63 -10.95 -7.85 -5.99
CA LYS A 63 -12.27 -8.47 -5.88
C LYS A 63 -12.28 -9.46 -4.70
N THR A 64 -13.21 -9.25 -3.79
CA THR A 64 -13.45 -10.13 -2.66
C THR A 64 -14.93 -10.51 -2.64
N GLU A 65 -15.21 -11.81 -2.49
CA GLU A 65 -16.58 -12.24 -2.25
C GLU A 65 -16.86 -12.05 -0.74
N VAL A 66 -17.65 -11.05 -0.41
CA VAL A 66 -18.19 -10.90 0.94
C VAL A 66 -19.30 -11.93 1.11
N LYS A 67 -18.93 -13.12 1.55
CA LYS A 67 -19.92 -14.11 1.99
C LYS A 67 -20.41 -13.69 3.37
N GLU A 68 -21.58 -13.05 3.43
CA GLU A 68 -22.32 -12.92 4.68
C GLU A 68 -22.72 -14.32 5.16
N ARG A 69 -21.82 -14.97 5.88
CA ARG A 69 -22.15 -16.22 6.55
C ARG A 69 -22.87 -15.88 7.85
N LYS A 70 -24.15 -16.23 7.92
CA LYS A 70 -24.81 -16.38 9.22
C LYS A 70 -24.06 -17.48 9.99
N GLN A 71 -23.11 -17.07 10.82
CA GLN A 71 -22.30 -18.01 11.57
C GLN A 71 -22.99 -18.35 12.89
N ASN A 72 -23.02 -19.64 13.20
CA ASN A 72 -23.41 -20.10 14.53
C ASN A 72 -22.45 -19.48 15.57
N PRO A 73 -22.93 -18.86 16.67
CA PRO A 73 -22.10 -18.15 17.65
C PRO A 73 -20.92 -18.96 18.18
N LYS A 74 -21.11 -20.27 18.44
CA LYS A 74 -20.02 -21.17 18.87
C LYS A 74 -18.94 -21.36 17.81
N ARG A 75 -19.31 -21.35 16.52
CA ARG A 75 -18.35 -21.46 15.41
C ARG A 75 -17.60 -20.15 15.21
N ALA A 76 -18.30 -19.01 15.29
CA ALA A 76 -17.67 -17.69 15.24
C ALA A 76 -16.63 -17.52 16.34
N GLN A 77 -16.93 -17.95 17.56
CA GLN A 77 -16.01 -17.90 18.70
C GLN A 77 -14.77 -18.78 18.51
N ARG A 78 -14.90 -19.97 17.93
CA ARG A 78 -13.77 -20.86 17.59
C ARG A 78 -12.91 -20.27 16.46
N GLU A 79 -13.54 -19.70 15.43
CA GLU A 79 -12.84 -19.06 14.30
C GLU A 79 -12.11 -17.79 14.77
N ALA A 80 -12.71 -16.97 15.62
CA ALA A 80 -12.05 -15.83 16.23
C ALA A 80 -10.81 -16.23 17.04
N LYS A 81 -10.93 -17.29 17.87
CA LYS A 81 -9.80 -17.83 18.63
C LYS A 81 -8.70 -18.37 17.72
N LYS A 82 -9.05 -19.00 16.60
CA LYS A 82 -8.10 -19.49 15.61
C LYS A 82 -7.43 -18.34 14.86
N GLN A 83 -8.15 -17.27 14.54
CA GLN A 83 -7.59 -16.05 13.92
C GLN A 83 -6.61 -15.34 14.85
N LEU A 84 -6.87 -15.28 16.15
CA LEU A 84 -5.94 -14.76 17.15
C LEU A 84 -4.64 -15.57 17.24
N GLN A 85 -4.71 -16.90 17.02
CA GLN A 85 -3.54 -17.78 17.00
C GLN A 85 -2.77 -17.72 15.66
N CYS A 86 -3.47 -17.45 14.55
CA CYS A 86 -2.89 -17.28 13.21
C CYS A 86 -2.58 -15.82 12.92
N GLY A 87 -1.95 -15.09 13.85
CA GLY A 87 -1.69 -13.65 13.79
C GLY A 87 -1.14 -13.16 12.44
N GLY A 88 -1.97 -13.08 11.42
CA GLY A 88 -1.60 -12.72 10.06
C GLY A 88 -2.69 -11.96 9.33
N ILE A 89 -2.22 -11.14 8.41
CA ILE A 89 -3.05 -10.44 7.42
C ILE A 89 -3.77 -11.50 6.57
N GLY A 90 -5.06 -11.30 6.28
CA GLY A 90 -5.81 -12.18 5.37
C GLY A 90 -5.15 -12.31 3.98
N THR A 91 -5.28 -13.47 3.34
CA THR A 91 -4.65 -13.74 2.04
C THR A 91 -5.01 -12.71 0.96
N LYS A 92 -6.22 -12.19 0.97
CA LYS A 92 -6.69 -11.12 0.05
C LYS A 92 -6.00 -9.79 0.34
N SER A 93 -5.79 -9.45 1.59
CA SER A 93 -5.10 -8.23 2.00
C SER A 93 -3.61 -8.31 1.68
N GLN A 94 -2.99 -9.48 1.83
CA GLN A 94 -1.62 -9.71 1.37
C GLN A 94 -1.49 -9.56 -0.15
N GLN A 95 -2.45 -10.08 -0.92
CA GLN A 95 -2.50 -9.93 -2.37
C GLN A 95 -2.63 -8.44 -2.76
N ALA A 96 -3.49 -7.68 -2.09
CA ALA A 96 -3.66 -6.25 -2.34
C ALA A 96 -2.39 -5.45 -2.07
N LEU A 97 -1.70 -5.73 -0.96
CA LEU A 97 -0.42 -5.08 -0.63
C LEU A 97 0.70 -5.47 -1.60
N SER A 98 0.74 -6.72 -2.07
CA SER A 98 1.69 -7.17 -3.09
C SER A 98 1.50 -6.42 -4.41
N LEU A 99 0.27 -6.29 -4.89
CA LEU A 99 -0.05 -5.52 -6.09
C LEU A 99 0.37 -4.04 -5.94
N GLN A 100 0.09 -3.43 -4.80
CA GLN A 100 0.54 -2.06 -4.52
C GLN A 100 2.07 -1.93 -4.60
N HIS A 101 2.80 -2.89 -4.02
CA HIS A 101 4.26 -2.91 -4.07
C HIS A 101 4.79 -3.05 -5.51
N GLU A 102 4.17 -3.91 -6.31
CA GLU A 102 4.53 -4.10 -7.73
C GLU A 102 4.30 -2.82 -8.54
N GLU A 103 3.17 -2.14 -8.35
CA GLU A 103 2.90 -0.86 -8.99
C GLU A 103 3.93 0.21 -8.63
N TYR A 104 4.29 0.34 -7.35
CA TYR A 104 5.33 1.27 -6.94
C TYR A 104 6.69 0.94 -7.58
N LYS A 105 7.03 -0.34 -7.68
CA LYS A 105 8.26 -0.80 -8.33
C LYS A 105 8.28 -0.46 -9.81
N GLN A 106 7.16 -0.63 -10.50
CA GLN A 106 7.03 -0.27 -11.93
C GLN A 106 7.15 1.25 -12.13
N LYS A 107 6.38 2.04 -11.39
CA LYS A 107 6.45 3.51 -11.45
C LYS A 107 7.86 4.04 -11.17
N ARG A 108 8.57 3.44 -10.22
CA ARG A 108 9.96 3.81 -9.93
C ARG A 108 10.91 3.48 -11.09
N LYS A 109 10.73 2.32 -11.74
CA LYS A 109 11.53 1.93 -12.92
C LYS A 109 11.27 2.86 -14.10
N GLU A 110 10.01 3.19 -14.37
CA GLU A 110 9.63 4.11 -15.45
C GLU A 110 10.23 5.50 -15.22
N LYS A 111 10.08 6.03 -14.01
CA LYS A 111 10.66 7.33 -13.64
C LYS A 111 12.18 7.34 -13.77
N SER A 112 12.86 6.27 -13.39
CA SER A 112 14.32 6.14 -13.55
C SER A 112 14.74 6.07 -15.03
N ARG A 113 14.00 5.35 -15.87
CA ARG A 113 14.24 5.29 -17.32
C ARG A 113 14.05 6.65 -17.98
N GLU A 114 12.98 7.34 -17.63
CA GLU A 114 12.70 8.67 -18.15
C GLU A 114 13.77 9.68 -17.77
N GLN A 115 14.22 9.68 -16.53
CA GLN A 115 15.33 10.53 -16.08
C GLN A 115 16.61 10.25 -16.83
N LYS A 116 16.96 8.98 -17.07
CA LYS A 116 18.14 8.60 -17.87
C LYS A 116 18.03 9.10 -19.30
N ARG A 117 16.86 8.94 -19.93
CA ARG A 117 16.61 9.43 -21.30
C ARG A 117 16.80 10.94 -21.41
N ILE A 118 16.22 11.69 -20.48
CA ILE A 118 16.34 13.16 -20.43
C ILE A 118 17.82 13.57 -20.23
N GLU A 119 18.55 12.87 -19.37
CA GLU A 119 19.95 13.16 -19.12
C GLU A 119 20.84 12.84 -20.34
N GLU A 120 20.58 11.75 -21.05
CA GLU A 120 21.28 11.38 -22.30
C GLU A 120 21.00 12.42 -23.40
N GLU A 121 19.77 12.83 -23.54
CA GLU A 121 19.36 13.88 -24.50
C GLU A 121 20.04 15.22 -24.18
N ARG A 122 20.08 15.61 -22.93
CA ARG A 122 20.80 16.80 -22.46
C ARG A 122 22.30 16.71 -22.75
N ARG A 123 22.94 15.57 -22.50
CA ARG A 123 24.35 15.33 -22.80
C ARG A 123 24.62 15.39 -24.31
N PHE A 124 23.71 14.84 -25.10
CA PHE A 124 23.81 14.89 -26.57
C PHE A 124 23.73 16.33 -27.07
N MET A 125 22.76 17.12 -26.62
CA MET A 125 22.61 18.53 -26.98
C MET A 125 23.83 19.37 -26.60
N LEU A 126 24.39 19.15 -25.40
CA LEU A 126 25.61 19.82 -24.97
C LEU A 126 26.82 19.47 -25.86
N LYS A 127 26.94 18.19 -26.27
CA LYS A 127 28.01 17.77 -27.21
C LYS A 127 27.85 18.43 -28.59
N GLN A 128 26.62 18.53 -29.06
CA GLN A 128 26.30 19.21 -30.35
C GLN A 128 26.61 20.72 -30.27
N ALA A 129 26.20 21.39 -29.20
CA ALA A 129 26.49 22.80 -28.98
C ALA A 129 28.00 23.07 -28.99
N LYS A 130 28.77 22.26 -28.24
CA LYS A 130 30.25 22.38 -28.23
C LYS A 130 30.89 22.13 -29.63
N LYS A 131 30.35 21.22 -30.43
CA LYS A 131 30.82 21.03 -31.81
C LYS A 131 30.54 22.26 -32.70
N LYS A 132 29.35 22.83 -32.59
CA LYS A 132 28.98 24.03 -33.36
C LYS A 132 29.84 25.25 -32.99
N GLU A 133 30.14 25.43 -31.69
CA GLU A 133 31.07 26.50 -31.24
C GLU A 133 32.47 26.33 -31.80
N LYS A 134 33.04 25.11 -31.80
CA LYS A 134 34.33 24.84 -32.41
C LYS A 134 34.41 25.15 -33.92
N HIS A 135 33.28 24.99 -34.62
CA HIS A 135 33.24 25.30 -36.08
C HIS A 135 32.94 26.77 -36.38
N ARG A 136 32.45 27.57 -35.42
CA ARG A 136 32.25 29.02 -35.53
C ARG A 136 33.52 29.84 -35.28
N GLY A 137 34.54 29.24 -34.69
CA GLY A 137 35.80 29.92 -34.36
C GLY A 137 36.93 29.68 -35.38
N ARG A 138 36.63 29.26 -36.60
CA ARG A 138 37.56 29.19 -37.74
C ARG A 138 37.09 30.08 -38.86
#